data_b57d18c971cd91d98ce63bbf1c5d0262
#
_entry.id   b57d18c971cd91d98ce63bbf1c5d0262
#
_cell.length_a   1.000
_cell.length_b   1.000
_cell.length_c   1.000
_cell.angle_alpha   90.00
_cell.angle_beta   90.00
_cell.angle_gamma   90.00
#
_symmetry.space_group_name_H-M   'P 1'
#
loop_
_entity.id
_entity.type
_entity.pdbx_description
1 polymer ?
#
loop_
_entity_poly.entity_id
_entity_poly.type
_entity_poly.pdbx_seq_one_letter_code
_entity_poly.pdbx_strand_id
1 'polypeptide(L)'
;DKQLASFDTYNVTGNDPVCNVPVKDPKLVGEVWIQGGDIVPFSSPVCALLGVKKFTKDGKKFNAVYLVDHELGIKVFADAAFYSIKPDAKNPVVVPFLLKKDAEAYAAKNGGKLATYTEALSAINVGQ
;
A
#
# COMPACT_ATOMS: atom_id res chain seq x y z
N ASP A 1 9.15 17.51 4.17
CA ASP A 1 7.74 17.77 4.38
C ASP A 1 7.11 16.72 5.28
N LYS A 2 6.19 17.14 6.09
CA LYS A 2 5.54 16.24 7.05
C LYS A 2 4.76 15.12 6.39
N GLN A 3 4.23 15.34 5.19
CA GLN A 3 3.52 14.30 4.49
C GLN A 3 4.39 13.14 4.07
N LEU A 4 5.70 13.36 3.99
CA LEU A 4 6.63 12.31 3.61
C LEU A 4 7.33 11.68 4.80
N ALA A 5 7.00 12.12 6.02
CA ALA A 5 7.52 11.52 7.23
C ALA A 5 6.80 10.18 7.51
N SER A 6 7.30 9.46 8.49
CA SER A 6 6.63 8.22 8.90
C SER A 6 5.21 8.50 9.39
N PHE A 7 4.35 7.50 9.33
CA PHE A 7 2.99 7.60 9.81
C PHE A 7 2.97 7.88 11.31
N ASP A 8 2.00 8.67 11.74
CA ASP A 8 1.77 8.87 13.16
C ASP A 8 1.29 7.56 13.78
N THR A 9 1.84 7.23 14.93
CA THR A 9 1.56 5.95 15.56
C THR A 9 0.09 5.76 15.93
N TYR A 10 -0.61 6.84 16.27
CA TYR A 10 -2.02 6.71 16.65
C TYR A 10 -2.92 6.33 15.47
N ASN A 11 -2.44 6.50 14.25
CA ASN A 11 -3.20 6.15 13.05
C ASN A 11 -2.93 4.73 12.56
N VAL A 12 -2.04 4.00 13.23
CA VAL A 12 -1.66 2.68 12.76
C VAL A 12 -2.09 1.57 13.72
N THR A 13 -3.14 1.83 14.48
CA THR A 13 -3.67 0.84 15.42
C THR A 13 -5.02 0.30 14.95
N GLY A 14 -5.42 -0.83 15.49
CA GLY A 14 -6.68 -1.46 15.16
C GLY A 14 -6.51 -2.59 14.16
N ASN A 15 -7.63 -3.04 13.62
CA ASN A 15 -7.63 -4.10 12.61
C ASN A 15 -7.87 -3.54 11.24
N ASP A 16 -7.17 -4.12 10.27
CA ASP A 16 -7.34 -3.86 8.86
C ASP A 16 -8.74 -4.32 8.44
N PRO A 17 -9.57 -3.45 7.85
CA PRO A 17 -10.96 -3.82 7.55
C PRO A 17 -11.12 -4.77 6.37
N VAL A 18 -10.07 -4.96 5.57
CA VAL A 18 -10.14 -5.85 4.41
C VAL A 18 -9.49 -7.18 4.70
N CYS A 19 -8.27 -7.16 5.21
CA CYS A 19 -7.53 -8.38 5.52
C CYS A 19 -7.84 -8.92 6.92
N ASN A 20 -8.46 -8.10 7.74
CA ASN A 20 -8.91 -8.48 9.08
C ASN A 20 -7.78 -8.99 9.97
N VAL A 21 -6.64 -8.33 9.89
CA VAL A 21 -5.48 -8.62 10.75
C VAL A 21 -5.06 -7.33 11.45
N PRO A 22 -4.37 -7.46 12.59
CA PRO A 22 -3.94 -6.26 13.32
C PRO A 22 -2.95 -5.41 12.53
N VAL A 23 -3.11 -4.10 12.63
CA VAL A 23 -2.16 -3.14 12.07
C VAL A 23 -1.09 -2.92 13.13
N LYS A 24 0.09 -3.50 12.95
CA LYS A 24 1.14 -3.50 13.95
C LYS A 24 2.46 -2.92 13.50
N ASP A 25 2.86 -3.23 12.27
CA ASP A 25 4.19 -2.90 11.79
C ASP A 25 4.18 -1.56 11.05
N PRO A 26 4.77 -0.52 11.62
CA PRO A 26 4.76 0.80 10.96
C PRO A 26 5.52 0.82 9.64
N LYS A 27 6.32 -0.20 9.35
CA LYS A 27 7.00 -0.30 8.05
C LYS A 27 6.12 -0.86 6.96
N LEU A 28 5.02 -1.51 7.32
CA LEU A 28 4.12 -2.16 6.37
C LEU A 28 2.78 -1.44 6.23
N VAL A 29 2.50 -0.48 7.09
CA VAL A 29 1.19 0.14 7.16
C VAL A 29 0.84 0.92 5.89
N GLY A 30 -0.45 0.91 5.54
CA GLY A 30 -0.99 1.81 4.55
C GLY A 30 -2.13 2.60 5.15
N GLU A 31 -2.45 3.75 4.56
CA GLU A 31 -3.60 4.56 4.97
C GLU A 31 -4.37 5.00 3.75
N VAL A 32 -5.68 4.86 3.82
CA VAL A 32 -6.59 5.39 2.80
C VAL A 32 -7.38 6.52 3.44
N TRP A 33 -7.22 7.72 2.89
CA TRP A 33 -7.91 8.92 3.36
C TRP A 33 -9.15 9.13 2.51
N ILE A 34 -10.30 8.77 3.05
CA ILE A 34 -11.57 8.82 2.31
C ILE A 34 -12.07 10.26 2.29
N GLN A 35 -12.50 10.72 1.12
CA GLN A 35 -13.02 12.08 0.95
C GLN A 35 -14.26 12.27 1.82
N GLY A 36 -14.22 13.27 2.69
CA GLY A 36 -15.32 13.58 3.59
C GLY A 36 -15.52 12.56 4.70
N GLY A 37 -14.58 11.65 4.89
CA GLY A 37 -14.71 10.59 5.87
C GLY A 37 -13.43 10.31 6.63
N ASP A 38 -13.24 9.05 6.97
CA ASP A 38 -12.20 8.62 7.89
C ASP A 38 -10.87 8.35 7.22
N ILE A 39 -9.84 8.27 8.04
CA ILE A 39 -8.54 7.72 7.66
C ILE A 39 -8.58 6.25 8.07
N VAL A 40 -8.43 5.35 7.10
CA VAL A 40 -8.55 3.91 7.33
C VAL A 40 -7.15 3.29 7.24
N PRO A 41 -6.68 2.65 8.32
CA PRO A 41 -5.37 2.00 8.32
C PRO A 41 -5.44 0.59 7.76
N PHE A 42 -4.34 0.16 7.15
CA PHE A 42 -4.20 -1.19 6.59
C PHE A 42 -2.89 -1.79 7.04
N SER A 43 -2.87 -3.12 7.15
CA SER A 43 -1.75 -3.86 7.73
C SER A 43 -0.58 -4.07 6.78
N SER A 44 -0.82 -3.94 5.47
CA SER A 44 0.22 -4.17 4.47
C SER A 44 -0.11 -3.43 3.18
N PRO A 45 0.88 -3.29 2.27
CA PRO A 45 0.61 -2.67 0.97
C PRO A 45 -0.48 -3.38 0.17
N VAL A 46 -0.46 -4.72 0.14
CA VAL A 46 -1.50 -5.46 -0.58
C VAL A 46 -2.87 -5.18 0.02
N CYS A 47 -2.99 -5.19 1.34
CA CYS A 47 -4.27 -4.95 2.00
C CYS A 47 -4.77 -3.53 1.74
N ALA A 48 -3.87 -2.54 1.72
CA ALA A 48 -4.24 -1.16 1.39
C ALA A 48 -4.76 -1.07 -0.04
N LEU A 49 -4.08 -1.71 -0.99
CA LEU A 49 -4.52 -1.69 -2.39
C LEU A 49 -5.84 -2.44 -2.59
N LEU A 50 -6.03 -3.55 -1.87
CA LEU A 50 -7.34 -4.24 -1.86
C LEU A 50 -8.43 -3.30 -1.34
N GLY A 51 -8.12 -2.54 -0.30
CA GLY A 51 -9.03 -1.55 0.25
C GLY A 51 -9.39 -0.47 -0.76
N VAL A 52 -8.40 0.01 -1.52
CA VAL A 52 -8.64 1.00 -2.57
C VAL A 52 -9.62 0.43 -3.60
N LYS A 53 -9.40 -0.79 -4.05
CA LYS A 53 -10.30 -1.42 -5.04
C LYS A 53 -11.70 -1.61 -4.49
N LYS A 54 -11.81 -2.07 -3.24
CA LYS A 54 -13.11 -2.28 -2.61
C LYS A 54 -13.88 -0.97 -2.44
N PHE A 55 -13.21 0.07 -1.91
CA PHE A 55 -13.85 1.36 -1.70
C PHE A 55 -14.22 2.03 -3.01
N THR A 56 -13.39 1.88 -4.05
CA THR A 56 -13.72 2.39 -5.38
C THR A 56 -14.97 1.72 -5.93
N LYS A 57 -15.07 0.42 -5.75
CA LYS A 57 -16.26 -0.33 -6.17
C LYS A 57 -17.51 0.15 -5.43
N ASP A 58 -17.34 0.54 -4.16
CA ASP A 58 -18.45 1.05 -3.34
C ASP A 58 -18.76 2.54 -3.63
N GLY A 59 -18.11 3.14 -4.60
CA GLY A 59 -18.36 4.52 -4.99
C GLY A 59 -17.67 5.57 -4.15
N LYS A 60 -16.74 5.17 -3.29
CA LYS A 60 -16.02 6.12 -2.45
C LYS A 60 -14.88 6.77 -3.22
N LYS A 61 -14.56 8.00 -2.84
CA LYS A 61 -13.44 8.75 -3.40
C LYS A 61 -12.41 9.01 -2.33
N PHE A 62 -11.16 9.22 -2.75
CA PHE A 62 -10.05 9.36 -1.83
C PHE A 62 -9.39 10.72 -1.95
N ASN A 63 -9.01 11.29 -0.80
CA ASN A 63 -8.13 12.45 -0.79
C ASN A 63 -6.69 12.03 -0.97
N ALA A 64 -6.31 10.87 -0.44
CA ALA A 64 -4.96 10.37 -0.55
C ALA A 64 -4.91 8.89 -0.19
N VAL A 65 -3.92 8.19 -0.74
CA VAL A 65 -3.57 6.84 -0.31
C VAL A 65 -2.08 6.85 -0.05
N TYR A 66 -1.68 6.45 1.15
CA TYR A 66 -0.28 6.45 1.56
C TYR A 66 0.19 5.04 1.85
N LEU A 67 1.44 4.77 1.47
CA LEU A 67 2.15 3.55 1.84
C LEU A 67 3.49 3.95 2.43
N VAL A 68 4.24 3.00 2.98
CA VAL A 68 5.57 3.26 3.51
C VAL A 68 6.60 2.70 2.55
N ASP A 69 7.53 3.54 2.13
CA ASP A 69 8.63 3.12 1.26
C ASP A 69 9.46 2.05 1.97
N HIS A 70 9.68 0.94 1.29
CA HIS A 70 10.37 -0.21 1.88
C HIS A 70 11.83 0.08 2.24
N GLU A 71 12.51 0.88 1.42
CA GLU A 71 13.92 1.16 1.60
C GLU A 71 14.18 2.28 2.60
N LEU A 72 13.41 3.37 2.49
CA LEU A 72 13.65 4.60 3.25
C LEU A 72 12.79 4.72 4.50
N GLY A 73 11.70 3.96 4.58
CA GLY A 73 10.82 3.99 5.74
C GLY A 73 9.97 5.24 5.85
N ILE A 74 9.79 5.97 4.75
CA ILE A 74 9.00 7.20 4.75
C ILE A 74 7.67 6.99 4.06
N LYS A 75 6.72 7.84 4.39
CA LYS A 75 5.39 7.81 3.81
C LYS A 75 5.43 8.33 2.39
N VAL A 76 4.83 7.58 1.45
CA VAL A 76 4.78 7.96 0.04
C VAL A 76 3.35 7.86 -0.46
N PHE A 77 3.02 8.68 -1.46
CA PHE A 77 1.73 8.55 -2.14
C PHE A 77 1.72 7.25 -2.95
N ALA A 78 0.68 6.47 -2.76
CA ALA A 78 0.57 5.17 -3.44
C ALA A 78 0.57 5.31 -4.97
N ASP A 79 -0.09 6.35 -5.49
CA ASP A 79 -0.22 6.54 -6.92
C ASP A 79 1.07 7.05 -7.58
N ALA A 80 2.01 7.56 -6.79
CA ALA A 80 3.30 8.02 -7.29
C ALA A 80 4.43 7.03 -7.01
N ALA A 81 4.17 6.00 -6.23
CA ALA A 81 5.19 5.02 -5.86
C ALA A 81 5.50 4.07 -7.01
N PHE A 82 6.67 3.47 -6.94
CA PHE A 82 7.06 2.36 -7.81
C PHE A 82 6.99 1.09 -6.99
N TYR A 83 6.74 -0.04 -7.64
CA TYR A 83 6.48 -1.27 -6.92
C TYR A 83 7.32 -2.42 -7.46
N SER A 84 7.67 -3.33 -6.56
CA SER A 84 8.12 -4.67 -6.93
C SER A 84 6.95 -5.60 -6.70
N ILE A 85 6.60 -6.38 -7.72
CA ILE A 85 5.52 -7.36 -7.63
C ILE A 85 6.09 -8.74 -7.87
N LYS A 86 5.79 -9.66 -6.95
CA LYS A 86 6.18 -11.05 -7.08
C LYS A 86 4.94 -11.92 -6.93
N PRO A 87 4.65 -12.81 -7.88
CA PRO A 87 3.47 -13.68 -7.78
C PRO A 87 3.48 -14.54 -6.52
N ASP A 88 2.31 -14.73 -5.96
CA ASP A 88 2.13 -15.60 -4.80
C ASP A 88 0.75 -16.25 -4.91
N ALA A 89 0.45 -17.18 -4.02
CA ALA A 89 -0.68 -18.08 -4.13
C ALA A 89 -2.04 -17.38 -4.34
N LYS A 90 -2.33 -16.37 -3.56
CA LYS A 90 -3.62 -15.70 -3.62
C LYS A 90 -3.51 -14.32 -4.23
N ASN A 91 -2.67 -13.52 -3.66
CA ASN A 91 -2.34 -12.19 -4.15
C ASN A 91 -0.83 -12.08 -4.21
N PRO A 92 -0.29 -11.30 -5.16
CA PRO A 92 1.16 -11.12 -5.24
C PRO A 92 1.69 -10.40 -4.02
N VAL A 93 2.98 -10.58 -3.77
CA VAL A 93 3.69 -9.76 -2.80
C VAL A 93 3.99 -8.42 -3.47
N VAL A 94 3.52 -7.33 -2.87
CA VAL A 94 3.66 -5.99 -3.41
C VAL A 94 4.49 -5.15 -2.44
N VAL A 95 5.57 -4.58 -2.93
CA VAL A 95 6.49 -3.78 -2.11
C VAL A 95 6.64 -2.39 -2.72
N PRO A 96 6.30 -1.33 -1.98
CA PRO A 96 6.32 0.03 -2.52
C PRO A 96 7.66 0.74 -2.30
N PHE A 97 8.00 1.64 -3.22
CA PHE A 97 9.22 2.43 -3.16
C PHE A 97 8.97 3.83 -3.69
N LEU A 98 9.62 4.80 -3.08
CA LEU A 98 9.61 6.18 -3.59
C LEU A 98 10.41 6.26 -4.89
N LEU A 99 11.54 5.54 -4.96
CA LEU A 99 12.48 5.64 -6.08
C LEU A 99 12.40 4.41 -6.96
N LYS A 100 12.35 4.65 -8.26
CA LYS A 100 12.30 3.58 -9.25
C LYS A 100 13.49 2.64 -9.14
N LYS A 101 14.69 3.19 -8.93
CA LYS A 101 15.91 2.39 -8.81
C LYS A 101 15.83 1.39 -7.65
N ASP A 102 15.21 1.79 -6.55
CA ASP A 102 15.07 0.92 -5.39
C ASP A 102 14.10 -0.23 -5.69
N ALA A 103 13.00 0.07 -6.38
CA ALA A 103 12.04 -0.95 -6.79
C ALA A 103 12.67 -1.94 -7.76
N GLU A 104 13.45 -1.45 -8.72
CA GLU A 104 14.13 -2.29 -9.69
C GLU A 104 15.15 -3.21 -9.02
N ALA A 105 15.94 -2.67 -8.10
CA ALA A 105 16.95 -3.44 -7.38
C ALA A 105 16.30 -4.53 -6.52
N TYR A 106 15.23 -4.18 -5.83
CA TYR A 106 14.52 -5.15 -5.01
C TYR A 106 13.92 -6.27 -5.85
N ALA A 107 13.29 -5.90 -6.97
CA ALA A 107 12.68 -6.88 -7.88
C ALA A 107 13.72 -7.85 -8.42
N ALA A 108 14.87 -7.34 -8.85
CA ALA A 108 15.94 -8.17 -9.37
C ALA A 108 16.46 -9.13 -8.31
N LYS A 109 16.59 -8.67 -7.08
CA LYS A 109 17.13 -9.48 -5.98
C LYS A 109 16.14 -10.55 -5.51
N ASN A 110 14.87 -10.26 -5.54
CA ASN A 110 13.85 -11.11 -4.92
C ASN A 110 12.93 -11.83 -5.91
N GLY A 111 13.24 -11.77 -7.19
CA GLY A 111 12.47 -12.50 -8.20
C GLY A 111 11.16 -11.85 -8.60
N GLY A 112 11.00 -10.57 -8.32
CA GLY A 112 9.83 -9.82 -8.73
C GLY A 112 10.04 -9.04 -10.00
N LYS A 113 9.14 -8.14 -10.30
CA LYS A 113 9.29 -7.22 -11.43
C LYS A 113 8.78 -5.83 -11.04
N LEU A 114 9.32 -4.82 -11.73
CA LEU A 114 8.92 -3.44 -11.55
C LEU A 114 7.49 -3.22 -12.01
N ALA A 115 6.72 -2.45 -11.26
CA ALA A 115 5.35 -2.13 -11.62
C ALA A 115 4.97 -0.73 -11.15
N THR A 116 3.99 -0.16 -11.85
CA THR A 116 3.36 1.10 -11.45
C THR A 116 2.21 0.82 -10.50
N TYR A 117 1.63 1.91 -9.95
CA TYR A 117 0.45 1.81 -9.12
C TYR A 117 -0.71 1.11 -9.85
N THR A 118 -0.97 1.52 -11.10
CA THR A 118 -2.05 0.93 -11.89
C THR A 118 -1.81 -0.56 -12.11
N GLU A 119 -0.57 -0.93 -12.42
CA GLU A 119 -0.22 -2.33 -12.61
C GLU A 119 -0.36 -3.14 -11.31
N ALA A 120 0.03 -2.54 -10.19
CA ALA A 120 -0.11 -3.19 -8.89
C ALA A 120 -1.58 -3.43 -8.55
N LEU A 121 -2.43 -2.42 -8.77
CA LEU A 121 -3.87 -2.59 -8.55
C LEU A 121 -4.46 -3.68 -9.42
N SER A 122 -4.02 -3.77 -10.67
CA SER A 122 -4.54 -4.78 -11.60
C SER A 122 -4.10 -6.19 -11.21
N ALA A 123 -2.98 -6.33 -10.52
CA ALA A 123 -2.42 -7.63 -10.16
C ALA A 123 -3.10 -8.27 -8.96
N ILE A 124 -3.82 -7.50 -8.15
CA ILE A 124 -4.44 -8.02 -6.93
C ILE A 124 -5.94 -8.29 -7.16
N ASN A 125 -6.50 -9.22 -6.38
CA ASN A 125 -7.89 -9.65 -6.57
C ASN A 125 -8.73 -9.34 -5.36
N VAL A 126 -9.86 -8.67 -5.60
CA VAL A 126 -10.88 -8.38 -4.57
C VAL A 126 -11.92 -9.46 -4.60
N GLY A 127 -12.43 -9.83 -3.42
CA GLY A 127 -13.55 -10.74 -3.32
C GLY A 127 -13.18 -12.22 -3.32
N GLN A 128 -11.94 -12.49 -3.03
CA GLN A 128 -11.47 -13.87 -2.93
C GLN A 128 -11.62 -14.44 -1.54
#